data_0c1a421255ecca75d306234a130c3e1f
#
_entry.id   0c1a421255ecca75d306234a130c3e1f
#
_cell.length_a   1.000
_cell.length_b   1.000
_cell.length_c   1.000
_cell.angle_alpha   90.00
_cell.angle_beta   90.00
_cell.angle_gamma   90.00
#
_symmetry.space_group_name_H-M   'P 1'
#
loop_
_entity.id
_entity.type
_entity.pdbx_description
1 polymer ?
#
loop_
_entity_poly.entity_id
_entity_poly.type
_entity_poly.pdbx_seq_one_letter_code
_entity_poly.pdbx_strand_id
1 'polypeptide(L)'
;MHRLGLSDSILVFDQHRVFTDDFAGAFARLKAANPEKKTAVEASCEAEAREFIELGADIVQCERFAPEALARTADFAKRLGRGTLLSAAGGVNAENAAAYAAAGAVILVTSWPYWGRPRDVKMTFAREA
;
A
#
# COMPACT_ATOMS: atom_id res chain seq x y z
N MET A 1 0.31 -11.37 -0.24
CA MET A 1 1.78 -11.49 -0.12
C MET A 1 2.36 -10.11 -0.39
N HIS A 2 3.29 -9.62 0.44
CA HIS A 2 3.77 -8.24 0.32
C HIS A 2 4.70 -8.08 -0.89
N ARG A 3 5.81 -8.78 -0.93
CA ARG A 3 6.76 -8.90 -2.05
C ARG A 3 7.44 -10.27 -1.99
N LEU A 4 7.76 -10.83 -3.14
CA LEU A 4 8.47 -12.13 -3.22
C LEU A 4 9.96 -12.01 -2.89
N GLY A 5 10.53 -10.80 -2.99
CA GLY A 5 11.93 -10.52 -2.68
C GLY A 5 12.37 -9.13 -3.13
N LEU A 6 13.66 -8.85 -3.04
CA LEU A 6 14.27 -7.56 -3.43
C LEU A 6 14.19 -7.28 -4.93
N SER A 7 13.99 -8.30 -5.75
CA SER A 7 13.87 -8.19 -7.21
C SER A 7 12.46 -7.90 -7.70
N ASP A 8 11.48 -7.86 -6.80
CA ASP A 8 10.08 -7.56 -7.12
C ASP A 8 9.85 -6.04 -7.27
N SER A 9 8.69 -5.51 -6.88
CA SER A 9 8.39 -4.07 -6.95
C SER A 9 9.35 -3.23 -6.10
N ILE A 10 9.50 -1.96 -6.46
CA ILE A 10 10.30 -1.00 -5.71
C ILE A 10 9.37 -0.24 -4.76
N LEU A 11 9.73 -0.16 -3.48
CA LEU A 11 9.01 0.64 -2.49
C LEU A 11 9.94 1.71 -1.91
N VAL A 12 9.53 2.96 -2.04
CA VAL A 12 10.23 4.14 -1.50
C VAL A 12 9.52 4.58 -0.23
N PHE A 13 10.22 4.53 0.88
CA PHE A 13 9.79 5.04 2.17
C PHE A 13 10.26 6.49 2.38
N ASP A 14 9.74 7.15 3.39
CA ASP A 14 10.17 8.49 3.81
C ASP A 14 11.66 8.54 4.13
N GLN A 15 12.22 7.48 4.78
CA GLN A 15 13.65 7.38 5.08
C GLN A 15 14.55 7.42 3.83
N HIS A 16 14.06 6.96 2.67
CA HIS A 16 14.82 7.05 1.43
C HIS A 16 14.83 8.48 0.87
N ARG A 17 13.77 9.25 1.13
CA ARG A 17 13.60 10.61 0.60
C ARG A 17 14.56 11.62 1.24
N VAL A 18 15.04 11.36 2.46
CA VAL A 18 16.00 12.25 3.15
C VAL A 18 17.37 12.34 2.47
N PHE A 19 17.66 11.45 1.52
CA PHE A 19 18.93 11.44 0.78
C PHE A 19 18.88 12.23 -0.54
N THR A 20 17.81 12.97 -0.82
CA THR A 20 17.69 13.79 -2.03
C THR A 20 16.89 15.05 -1.78
N ASP A 21 17.40 16.18 -2.26
CA ASP A 21 16.71 17.48 -2.25
C ASP A 21 15.74 17.61 -3.46
N ASP A 22 15.90 16.76 -4.49
CA ASP A 22 15.07 16.69 -5.68
C ASP A 22 14.41 15.31 -5.77
N PHE A 23 13.38 15.10 -4.98
CA PHE A 23 12.65 13.81 -4.98
C PHE A 23 11.98 13.54 -6.34
N ALA A 24 11.37 14.54 -6.96
CA ALA A 24 10.67 14.38 -8.23
C ALA A 24 11.61 13.89 -9.34
N GLY A 25 12.78 14.53 -9.49
CA GLY A 25 13.79 14.13 -10.46
C GLY A 25 14.41 12.76 -10.13
N ALA A 26 14.67 12.48 -8.85
CA ALA A 26 15.18 11.18 -8.42
C ALA A 26 14.18 10.06 -8.71
N PHE A 27 12.88 10.29 -8.45
CA PHE A 27 11.82 9.33 -8.71
C PHE A 27 11.64 9.07 -10.22
N ALA A 28 11.70 10.12 -11.04
CA ALA A 28 11.67 9.98 -12.50
C ALA A 28 12.83 9.12 -13.02
N ARG A 29 14.07 9.36 -12.52
CA ARG A 29 15.24 8.54 -12.87
C ARG A 29 15.09 7.09 -12.42
N LEU A 30 14.53 6.87 -11.20
CA LEU A 30 14.26 5.53 -10.68
C LEU A 30 13.32 4.75 -11.60
N LYS A 31 12.22 5.36 -12.04
CA LYS A 31 11.26 4.75 -12.96
C LYS A 31 11.89 4.47 -14.32
N ALA A 32 12.65 5.41 -14.87
CA ALA A 32 13.31 5.25 -16.17
C ALA A 32 14.35 4.10 -16.16
N ALA A 33 15.06 3.92 -15.03
CA ALA A 33 16.02 2.83 -14.86
C ALA A 33 15.38 1.45 -14.63
N ASN A 34 14.08 1.39 -14.30
CA ASN A 34 13.39 0.15 -13.98
C ASN A 34 11.99 0.11 -14.65
N PRO A 35 11.93 0.16 -15.99
CA PRO A 35 10.66 0.31 -16.71
C PRO A 35 9.71 -0.89 -16.54
N GLU A 36 10.24 -2.06 -16.23
CA GLU A 36 9.47 -3.30 -16.02
C GLU A 36 8.95 -3.46 -14.57
N LYS A 37 9.38 -2.58 -13.64
CA LYS A 37 9.01 -2.70 -12.22
C LYS A 37 7.98 -1.67 -11.83
N LYS A 38 6.99 -2.13 -11.05
CA LYS A 38 6.08 -1.21 -10.38
C LYS A 38 6.80 -0.48 -9.25
N THR A 39 6.56 0.84 -9.18
CA THR A 39 7.09 1.71 -8.14
C THR A 39 5.99 2.09 -7.17
N ALA A 40 6.24 1.86 -5.89
CA ALA A 40 5.38 2.28 -4.78
C ALA A 40 6.08 3.37 -3.97
N VAL A 41 5.31 4.34 -3.47
CA VAL A 41 5.82 5.39 -2.57
C VAL A 41 4.92 5.45 -1.35
N GLU A 42 5.53 5.53 -0.16
CA GLU A 42 4.81 5.72 1.09
C GLU A 42 4.48 7.19 1.30
N ALA A 43 3.20 7.48 1.61
CA ALA A 43 2.69 8.79 1.93
C ALA A 43 2.15 8.82 3.36
N SER A 44 2.52 9.83 4.13
CA SER A 44 2.09 10.05 5.51
C SER A 44 0.87 10.97 5.62
N CYS A 45 0.52 11.68 4.54
CA CYS A 45 -0.64 12.57 4.47
C CYS A 45 -1.21 12.68 3.05
N GLU A 46 -2.44 13.22 2.95
CA GLU A 46 -3.14 13.37 1.66
C GLU A 46 -2.37 14.26 0.66
N ALA A 47 -1.65 15.26 1.14
CA ALA A 47 -0.86 16.16 0.29
C ALA A 47 0.27 15.39 -0.41
N GLU A 48 1.05 14.61 0.33
CA GLU A 48 2.09 13.74 -0.23
C GLU A 48 1.50 12.70 -1.18
N ALA A 49 0.38 12.07 -0.79
CA ALA A 49 -0.26 11.08 -1.63
C ALA A 49 -0.66 11.66 -3.00
N ARG A 50 -1.21 12.87 -3.04
CA ARG A 50 -1.55 13.57 -4.29
C ARG A 50 -0.32 13.89 -5.12
N GLU A 51 0.73 14.42 -4.50
CA GLU A 51 2.01 14.67 -5.17
C GLU A 51 2.56 13.40 -5.82
N PHE A 52 2.58 12.28 -5.11
CA PHE A 52 3.12 11.02 -5.66
C PHE A 52 2.24 10.44 -6.79
N ILE A 53 0.92 10.63 -6.70
CA ILE A 53 0.02 10.30 -7.81
C ILE A 53 0.34 11.17 -9.04
N GLU A 54 0.58 12.47 -8.85
CA GLU A 54 0.97 13.40 -9.92
C GLU A 54 2.33 13.08 -10.51
N LEU A 55 3.29 12.63 -9.72
CA LEU A 55 4.59 12.14 -10.17
C LEU A 55 4.51 10.79 -10.90
N GLY A 56 3.34 10.15 -10.90
CA GLY A 56 3.09 8.90 -11.63
C GLY A 56 3.58 7.65 -10.90
N ALA A 57 3.50 7.62 -9.58
CA ALA A 57 3.68 6.40 -8.82
C ALA A 57 2.65 5.35 -9.25
N ASP A 58 3.08 4.10 -9.41
CA ASP A 58 2.17 3.00 -9.76
C ASP A 58 1.32 2.59 -8.56
N ILE A 59 1.88 2.73 -7.35
CA ILE A 59 1.20 2.45 -6.09
C ILE A 59 1.54 3.59 -5.11
N VAL A 60 0.53 4.11 -4.41
CA VAL A 60 0.75 5.00 -3.25
C VAL A 60 0.31 4.25 -2.01
N GLN A 61 1.26 4.02 -1.09
CA GLN A 61 1.02 3.39 0.20
C GLN A 61 0.65 4.47 1.22
N CYS A 62 -0.64 4.53 1.57
CA CYS A 62 -1.18 5.47 2.54
C CYS A 62 -0.94 4.93 3.95
N GLU A 63 0.08 5.47 4.63
CA GLU A 63 0.46 5.05 5.97
C GLU A 63 -0.45 5.70 7.02
N ARG A 64 -1.18 4.89 7.77
CA ARG A 64 -2.10 5.31 8.85
C ARG A 64 -3.17 6.33 8.44
N PHE A 65 -3.59 6.32 7.19
CA PHE A 65 -4.73 7.13 6.78
C PHE A 65 -6.02 6.61 7.44
N ALA A 66 -6.90 7.54 7.81
CA ALA A 66 -8.29 7.16 8.09
C ALA A 66 -8.98 6.76 6.76
N PRO A 67 -10.00 5.86 6.79
CA PRO A 67 -10.70 5.45 5.57
C PRO A 67 -11.26 6.62 4.75
N GLU A 68 -11.71 7.69 5.40
CA GLU A 68 -12.25 8.90 4.74
C GLU A 68 -11.16 9.66 3.97
N ALA A 69 -9.95 9.77 4.52
CA ALA A 69 -8.81 10.39 3.87
C ALA A 69 -8.36 9.54 2.66
N LEU A 70 -8.37 8.23 2.81
CA LEU A 70 -8.06 7.32 1.71
C LEU A 70 -9.11 7.42 0.60
N ALA A 71 -10.40 7.52 0.93
CA ALA A 71 -11.48 7.71 -0.05
C ALA A 71 -11.29 8.99 -0.88
N ARG A 72 -10.97 10.12 -0.23
CA ARG A 72 -10.67 11.37 -0.94
C ARG A 72 -9.46 11.25 -1.85
N THR A 73 -8.44 10.52 -1.41
CA THR A 73 -7.23 10.25 -2.23
C THR A 73 -7.57 9.35 -3.41
N ALA A 74 -8.44 8.33 -3.22
CA ALA A 74 -8.90 7.45 -4.28
C ALA A 74 -9.69 8.21 -5.35
N ASP A 75 -10.57 9.12 -4.94
CA ASP A 75 -11.30 9.98 -5.86
C ASP A 75 -10.37 10.91 -6.66
N PHE A 76 -9.33 11.43 -6.01
CA PHE A 76 -8.31 12.22 -6.70
C PHE A 76 -7.56 11.37 -7.75
N ALA A 77 -7.09 10.19 -7.39
CA ALA A 77 -6.40 9.27 -8.30
C ALA A 77 -7.27 8.89 -9.52
N LYS A 78 -8.55 8.61 -9.29
CA LYS A 78 -9.53 8.31 -10.36
C LYS A 78 -9.70 9.48 -11.31
N ARG A 79 -9.86 10.71 -10.80
CA ARG A 79 -10.00 11.92 -11.63
C ARG A 79 -8.78 12.18 -12.50
N LEU A 80 -7.59 11.91 -11.97
CA LEU A 80 -6.35 12.10 -12.72
C LEU A 80 -6.15 11.02 -13.81
N GLY A 81 -6.76 9.83 -13.67
CA GLY A 81 -6.81 8.80 -14.71
C GLY A 81 -5.48 8.10 -15.00
N ARG A 82 -4.49 8.18 -14.11
CA ARG A 82 -3.15 7.58 -14.32
C ARG A 82 -3.05 6.10 -13.93
N GLY A 83 -4.10 5.51 -13.40
CA GLY A 83 -4.11 4.10 -13.00
C GLY A 83 -3.33 3.79 -11.71
N THR A 84 -2.98 4.80 -10.91
CA THR A 84 -2.32 4.61 -9.61
C THR A 84 -3.21 3.81 -8.67
N LEU A 85 -2.64 2.76 -8.08
CA LEU A 85 -3.31 1.93 -7.08
C LEU A 85 -3.04 2.49 -5.67
N LEU A 86 -4.05 2.45 -4.80
CA LEU A 86 -3.87 2.82 -3.40
C LEU A 86 -3.70 1.59 -2.53
N SER A 87 -2.74 1.66 -1.63
CA SER A 87 -2.47 0.68 -0.59
C SER A 87 -2.74 1.30 0.78
N ALA A 88 -3.49 0.62 1.64
CA ALA A 88 -3.62 1.01 3.03
C ALA A 88 -2.61 0.25 3.88
N ALA A 89 -1.87 0.96 4.72
CA ALA A 89 -0.88 0.41 5.64
C ALA A 89 -0.97 1.10 7.01
N GLY A 90 -0.37 0.48 8.03
CA GLY A 90 -0.33 1.04 9.38
C GLY A 90 -1.63 0.83 10.17
N GLY A 91 -1.70 -0.27 10.92
CA GLY A 91 -2.83 -0.59 11.78
C GLY A 91 -4.02 -1.29 11.10
N VAL A 92 -3.86 -1.74 9.86
CA VAL A 92 -4.87 -2.56 9.17
C VAL A 92 -5.01 -3.90 9.88
N ASN A 93 -6.26 -4.29 10.18
CA ASN A 93 -6.61 -5.51 10.88
C ASN A 93 -7.96 -6.07 10.39
N ALA A 94 -8.43 -7.18 10.97
CA ALA A 94 -9.67 -7.84 10.55
C ALA A 94 -10.93 -6.97 10.75
N GLU A 95 -10.91 -6.03 11.70
CA GLU A 95 -12.08 -5.20 12.04
C GLU A 95 -12.22 -4.01 11.06
N ASN A 96 -11.11 -3.48 10.56
CA ASN A 96 -11.11 -2.28 9.71
C ASN A 96 -10.79 -2.53 8.22
N ALA A 97 -10.33 -3.73 7.85
CA ALA A 97 -9.97 -4.08 6.47
C ALA A 97 -11.08 -3.80 5.46
N ALA A 98 -12.35 -4.12 5.82
CA ALA A 98 -13.50 -3.87 4.96
C ALA A 98 -13.73 -2.38 4.70
N ALA A 99 -13.52 -1.53 5.72
CA ALA A 99 -13.67 -0.08 5.58
C ALA A 99 -12.60 0.50 4.64
N TYR A 100 -11.36 0.05 4.73
CA TYR A 100 -10.29 0.47 3.81
C TYR A 100 -10.55 0.00 2.36
N ALA A 101 -11.03 -1.24 2.19
CA ALA A 101 -11.39 -1.73 0.85
C ALA A 101 -12.54 -0.91 0.25
N ALA A 102 -13.59 -0.60 1.02
CA ALA A 102 -14.70 0.25 0.60
C ALA A 102 -14.25 1.69 0.27
N ALA A 103 -13.24 2.20 0.98
CA ALA A 103 -12.63 3.51 0.72
C ALA A 103 -11.76 3.55 -0.55
N GLY A 104 -11.52 2.40 -1.21
CA GLY A 104 -10.80 2.32 -2.47
C GLY A 104 -9.37 1.80 -2.37
N ALA A 105 -8.94 1.25 -1.24
CA ALA A 105 -7.69 0.52 -1.16
C ALA A 105 -7.80 -0.79 -1.97
N VAL A 106 -6.88 -0.97 -2.90
CA VAL A 106 -6.75 -2.21 -3.68
C VAL A 106 -5.80 -3.19 -3.00
N ILE A 107 -4.90 -2.65 -2.18
CA ILE A 107 -3.89 -3.42 -1.45
C ILE A 107 -4.04 -3.09 0.04
N LEU A 108 -4.05 -4.12 0.87
CA LEU A 108 -4.04 -4.00 2.33
C LEU A 108 -2.74 -4.59 2.87
N VAL A 109 -1.93 -3.74 3.51
CA VAL A 109 -0.66 -4.14 4.15
C VAL A 109 -0.89 -4.26 5.64
N THR A 110 -0.70 -5.45 6.18
CA THR A 110 -0.97 -5.73 7.58
C THR A 110 0.03 -6.71 8.18
N SER A 111 0.43 -6.47 9.41
CA SER A 111 1.17 -7.41 10.25
C SER A 111 0.24 -8.20 11.21
N TRP A 112 -1.06 -7.94 11.15
CA TRP A 112 -2.04 -8.55 12.06
C TRP A 112 -1.92 -10.07 12.22
N PRO A 113 -1.71 -10.89 11.15
CA PRO A 113 -1.59 -12.33 11.29
C PRO A 113 -0.41 -12.78 12.16
N TYR A 114 0.66 -11.97 12.25
CA TYR A 114 1.83 -12.27 13.10
C TYR A 114 1.58 -12.05 14.60
N TRP A 115 0.57 -11.23 14.93
CA TRP A 115 0.19 -10.90 16.30
C TRP A 115 -1.14 -11.54 16.73
N GLY A 116 -1.78 -12.26 15.80
CA GLY A 116 -3.04 -12.96 16.06
C GLY A 116 -2.84 -14.08 17.09
N ARG A 117 -3.83 -14.25 17.98
CA ARG A 117 -3.84 -15.39 18.89
C ARG A 117 -3.96 -16.69 18.08
N PRO A 118 -3.19 -17.74 18.41
CA PRO A 118 -3.36 -19.05 17.79
C PRO A 118 -4.81 -19.52 17.92
N ARG A 119 -5.34 -20.10 16.84
CA ARG A 119 -6.66 -20.76 16.87
C ARG A 119 -6.47 -22.18 17.36
N ASP A 120 -7.27 -22.58 18.35
CA ASP A 120 -7.36 -23.97 18.76
C ASP A 120 -8.18 -24.73 17.71
N VAL A 121 -7.54 -25.69 17.05
CA VAL A 121 -8.18 -26.54 16.03
C VAL A 121 -8.26 -27.94 16.59
N LYS A 122 -9.48 -28.40 16.92
CA LYS A 122 -9.72 -29.76 17.39
C LYS A 122 -10.18 -30.63 16.22
N MET A 123 -9.47 -31.74 16.02
CA MET A 123 -9.90 -32.78 15.10
C MET A 123 -10.65 -33.86 15.87
N THR A 124 -11.79 -34.29 15.32
CA THR A 124 -12.57 -35.39 15.88
C THR A 124 -12.72 -36.47 14.82
N PHE A 125 -12.44 -37.72 15.20
CA PHE A 125 -12.63 -38.88 14.34
C PHE A 125 -13.90 -39.61 14.80
N ALA A 126 -14.76 -39.98 13.87
CA ALA A 126 -15.91 -40.84 14.09
C ALA A 126 -15.85 -42.03 13.10
N ARG A 127 -16.30 -43.21 13.53
CA ARG A 127 -16.53 -44.31 12.59
C ARG A 127 -17.83 -44.02 11.84
N GLU A 128 -17.80 -44.14 10.53
CA GLU A 128 -19.02 -44.25 9.76
C GLU A 128 -19.72 -45.57 10.13
N ALA A 129 -21.05 -45.48 10.32
CA ALA A 129 -21.88 -46.64 10.68
C ALA A 129 -22.19 -47.48 9.44
#